data_1454e13e0bc4c3911bb7f713388dc78c
#
_entry.id   1454e13e0bc4c3911bb7f713388dc78c
#
_cell.length_a   1.000
_cell.length_b   1.000
_cell.length_c   1.000
_cell.angle_alpha   90.00
_cell.angle_beta   90.00
_cell.angle_gamma   90.00
#
_symmetry.space_group_name_H-M   'P 1'
#
loop_
_entity.id
_entity.type
_entity.pdbx_description
1 polymer ?
#
loop_
_entity_poly.entity_id
_entity_poly.type
_entity_poly.pdbx_seq_one_letter_code
_entity_poly.pdbx_strand_id
1 'polypeptide(L)'
;MNRYENIPEKLKNLKQWVCTHDGSKVPMKAFENEAASSTNSETWSDFSTALEAVEKGYYDYCGFVFNDNGIVGIDIDTGYDEDGLMSQLAADIIGHCESYTEKSKSGRGFHILLRGTLPFKGKNNLAGVEIYKAARYFIMTGDVLLYRDIVENQDAIDYVVEKFFPEQRDEKETSVYGSRIYSPVWELPKNNRIKLRPVYPRIPAGSRNICLTSLAGMLHNLGYSKQQIYDELVYANTVACDPSLGKNELRTICNSVTRYKR
;
A
#
# COMPACT_ATOMS: atom_id res chain seq x y z
N MET A 1 -23.97 -2.45 -15.39
CA MET A 1 -23.08 -3.19 -14.46
C MET A 1 -22.89 -2.32 -13.24
N ASN A 2 -23.28 -2.83 -12.08
CA ASN A 2 -23.20 -2.04 -10.85
C ASN A 2 -21.70 -1.96 -10.46
N ARG A 3 -21.15 -0.73 -10.32
CA ARG A 3 -19.74 -0.53 -9.96
C ARG A 3 -19.33 -1.22 -8.66
N TYR A 4 -20.28 -1.47 -7.77
CA TYR A 4 -20.04 -2.11 -6.47
C TYR A 4 -20.06 -3.64 -6.50
N GLU A 5 -20.28 -4.27 -7.66
CA GLU A 5 -20.21 -5.74 -7.79
C GLU A 5 -18.84 -6.30 -7.36
N ASN A 6 -17.78 -5.56 -7.64
CA ASN A 6 -16.40 -5.96 -7.37
C ASN A 6 -15.94 -5.75 -5.91
N ILE A 7 -16.76 -5.15 -5.06
CA ILE A 7 -16.42 -5.02 -3.63
C ILE A 7 -16.44 -6.41 -2.99
N PRO A 8 -15.40 -6.76 -2.20
CA PRO A 8 -15.32 -8.07 -1.55
C PRO A 8 -16.55 -8.39 -0.68
N GLU A 9 -17.07 -9.60 -0.78
CA GLU A 9 -18.21 -10.07 0.02
C GLU A 9 -17.93 -9.98 1.53
N LYS A 10 -16.67 -10.16 1.94
CA LYS A 10 -16.24 -10.00 3.33
C LYS A 10 -16.52 -8.59 3.87
N LEU A 11 -16.48 -7.55 3.03
CA LEU A 11 -16.84 -6.18 3.41
C LEU A 11 -18.35 -5.96 3.34
N LYS A 12 -19.02 -6.47 2.31
CA LYS A 12 -20.47 -6.33 2.13
C LYS A 12 -21.25 -6.92 3.30
N ASN A 13 -20.73 -7.99 3.91
CA ASN A 13 -21.36 -8.67 5.06
C ASN A 13 -21.22 -7.92 6.40
N LEU A 14 -20.52 -6.78 6.42
CA LEU A 14 -20.35 -5.97 7.61
C LEU A 14 -21.38 -4.82 7.65
N LYS A 15 -21.96 -4.56 8.83
CA LYS A 15 -22.83 -3.40 9.05
C LYS A 15 -21.96 -2.16 9.33
N GLN A 16 -21.17 -1.73 8.32
CA GLN A 16 -20.21 -0.63 8.41
C GLN A 16 -20.32 0.31 7.21
N TRP A 17 -21.53 0.50 6.68
CA TRP A 17 -21.75 1.27 5.47
C TRP A 17 -22.48 2.58 5.75
N VAL A 18 -22.06 3.62 5.04
CA VAL A 18 -22.65 4.95 5.02
C VAL A 18 -22.78 5.41 3.58
N CYS A 19 -23.46 6.53 3.38
CA CYS A 19 -23.55 7.16 2.06
C CYS A 19 -22.81 8.50 2.05
N THR A 20 -22.57 9.08 0.86
CA THR A 20 -22.04 10.44 0.74
C THR A 20 -22.44 11.07 -0.58
N HIS A 21 -22.53 12.40 -0.60
CA HIS A 21 -22.71 13.19 -1.84
C HIS A 21 -21.39 13.43 -2.55
N ASP A 22 -21.48 13.64 -3.85
CA ASP A 22 -20.31 14.11 -4.61
C ASP A 22 -19.87 15.51 -4.10
N GLY A 23 -18.55 15.72 -4.08
CA GLY A 23 -17.97 16.94 -3.51
C GLY A 23 -17.98 17.03 -1.98
N SER A 24 -18.64 16.10 -1.26
CA SER A 24 -18.69 16.07 0.20
C SER A 24 -17.74 15.03 0.79
N LYS A 25 -17.22 15.31 1.98
CA LYS A 25 -16.50 14.35 2.85
C LYS A 25 -17.33 14.00 4.10
N VAL A 26 -18.57 14.43 4.16
CA VAL A 26 -19.47 14.14 5.29
C VAL A 26 -20.16 12.82 5.02
N PRO A 27 -20.02 11.81 5.91
CA PRO A 27 -20.77 10.57 5.80
C PRO A 27 -22.25 10.85 6.17
N MET A 28 -23.16 10.19 5.47
CA MET A 28 -24.60 10.34 5.64
C MET A 28 -25.23 8.99 5.99
N LYS A 29 -26.28 8.99 6.80
CA LYS A 29 -27.12 7.81 7.01
C LYS A 29 -27.88 7.48 5.73
N ALA A 30 -28.04 6.20 5.42
CA ALA A 30 -28.83 5.79 4.28
C ALA A 30 -30.30 6.20 4.44
N PHE A 31 -30.89 6.80 3.39
CA PHE A 31 -32.28 7.30 3.33
C PHE A 31 -32.66 8.42 4.32
N GLU A 32 -31.78 8.78 5.24
CA GLU A 32 -32.02 9.87 6.17
C GLU A 32 -31.15 11.06 5.74
N ASN A 33 -31.72 12.23 5.62
CA ASN A 33 -30.93 13.45 5.29
C ASN A 33 -30.18 13.95 6.54
N GLU A 34 -29.46 13.04 7.20
CA GLU A 34 -28.71 13.28 8.43
C GLU A 34 -27.27 12.79 8.30
N ALA A 35 -26.35 13.49 8.93
CA ALA A 35 -24.96 13.06 8.98
C ALA A 35 -24.80 11.76 9.79
N ALA A 36 -24.01 10.84 9.28
CA ALA A 36 -23.51 9.69 10.01
C ALA A 36 -22.21 10.05 10.72
N SER A 37 -21.80 9.21 11.67
CA SER A 37 -20.55 9.37 12.42
C SER A 37 -19.62 8.21 12.12
N SER A 38 -18.35 8.49 11.84
CA SER A 38 -17.34 7.43 11.69
C SER A 38 -16.96 6.71 12.99
N THR A 39 -17.56 7.12 14.12
CA THR A 39 -17.30 6.54 15.45
C THR A 39 -18.55 6.04 16.16
N ASN A 40 -19.76 6.25 15.59
CA ASN A 40 -21.01 5.77 16.14
C ASN A 40 -21.67 4.76 15.19
N SER A 41 -21.58 3.48 15.52
CA SER A 41 -22.09 2.37 14.71
C SER A 41 -23.61 2.35 14.55
N GLU A 42 -24.36 3.06 15.39
CA GLU A 42 -25.82 3.20 15.26
C GLU A 42 -26.22 4.00 14.01
N THR A 43 -25.30 4.81 13.49
CA THR A 43 -25.51 5.63 12.28
C THR A 43 -25.14 4.91 10.99
N TRP A 44 -24.68 3.66 11.06
CA TRP A 44 -24.28 2.86 9.90
C TRP A 44 -25.36 1.89 9.49
N SER A 45 -25.35 1.53 8.21
CA SER A 45 -26.26 0.54 7.64
C SER A 45 -25.50 -0.72 7.19
N ASP A 46 -26.25 -1.72 6.76
CA ASP A 46 -25.70 -2.78 5.93
C ASP A 46 -25.44 -2.29 4.50
N PHE A 47 -24.67 -3.09 3.74
CA PHE A 47 -24.29 -2.74 2.37
C PHE A 47 -25.50 -2.58 1.44
N SER A 48 -26.49 -3.46 1.55
CA SER A 48 -27.66 -3.44 0.66
C SER A 48 -28.47 -2.16 0.84
N THR A 49 -28.64 -1.70 2.08
CA THR A 49 -29.33 -0.46 2.40
C THR A 49 -28.60 0.78 1.86
N ALA A 50 -27.26 0.84 2.03
CA ALA A 50 -26.47 1.93 1.48
C ALA A 50 -26.47 1.93 -0.05
N LEU A 51 -26.36 0.75 -0.67
CA LEU A 51 -26.41 0.59 -2.10
C LEU A 51 -27.76 1.03 -2.69
N GLU A 52 -28.85 0.60 -2.08
CA GLU A 52 -30.20 0.96 -2.51
C GLU A 52 -30.41 2.50 -2.46
N ALA A 53 -29.90 3.17 -1.43
CA ALA A 53 -29.97 4.62 -1.32
C ALA A 53 -29.20 5.34 -2.44
N VAL A 54 -28.06 4.79 -2.85
CA VAL A 54 -27.28 5.30 -3.99
C VAL A 54 -27.98 5.01 -5.31
N GLU A 55 -28.50 3.80 -5.53
CA GLU A 55 -29.22 3.41 -6.76
C GLU A 55 -30.50 4.22 -6.98
N LYS A 56 -31.16 4.60 -5.90
CA LYS A 56 -32.34 5.49 -5.94
C LYS A 56 -31.99 6.98 -6.10
N GLY A 57 -30.70 7.32 -6.12
CA GLY A 57 -30.24 8.68 -6.34
C GLY A 57 -30.32 9.61 -5.13
N TYR A 58 -30.47 9.08 -3.91
CA TYR A 58 -30.39 9.89 -2.68
C TYR A 58 -28.96 10.34 -2.41
N TYR A 59 -27.97 9.54 -2.80
CA TYR A 59 -26.54 9.80 -2.62
C TYR A 59 -25.74 9.31 -3.82
N ASP A 60 -24.50 9.77 -3.93
CA ASP A 60 -23.65 9.47 -5.08
C ASP A 60 -22.73 8.25 -4.85
N TYR A 61 -22.35 8.01 -3.58
CA TYR A 61 -21.38 6.96 -3.23
C TYR A 61 -21.76 6.22 -1.95
N CYS A 62 -21.40 4.92 -1.91
CA CYS A 62 -21.29 4.16 -0.66
C CYS A 62 -19.93 4.42 -0.04
N GLY A 63 -19.88 4.46 1.29
CA GLY A 63 -18.65 4.55 2.07
C GLY A 63 -18.53 3.40 3.07
N PHE A 64 -17.32 2.88 3.25
CA PHE A 64 -17.03 1.84 4.24
C PHE A 64 -16.33 2.44 5.46
N VAL A 65 -16.90 2.22 6.66
CA VAL A 65 -16.39 2.75 7.93
C VAL A 65 -15.48 1.73 8.62
N PHE A 66 -14.31 2.18 9.06
CA PHE A 66 -13.37 1.36 9.83
C PHE A 66 -13.76 1.34 11.31
N ASN A 67 -13.85 0.15 11.92
CA ASN A 67 -14.38 -0.07 13.27
C ASN A 67 -13.49 -0.98 14.14
N ASP A 68 -12.18 -0.95 13.94
CA ASP A 68 -11.22 -1.74 14.74
C ASP A 68 -11.56 -3.24 14.83
N ASN A 69 -12.05 -3.80 13.76
CA ASN A 69 -12.45 -5.22 13.64
C ASN A 69 -11.51 -6.06 12.77
N GLY A 70 -10.26 -5.65 12.70
CA GLY A 70 -9.24 -6.32 11.92
C GLY A 70 -9.22 -5.93 10.44
N ILE A 71 -10.03 -4.96 10.00
CA ILE A 71 -9.92 -4.36 8.67
C ILE A 71 -9.08 -3.09 8.77
N VAL A 72 -8.02 -3.04 7.96
CA VAL A 72 -7.12 -1.88 7.82
C VAL A 72 -7.27 -1.32 6.42
N GLY A 73 -7.40 0.00 6.32
CA GLY A 73 -7.43 0.73 5.06
C GLY A 73 -6.18 1.59 4.90
N ILE A 74 -5.60 1.55 3.71
CA ILE A 74 -4.51 2.44 3.29
C ILE A 74 -5.04 3.31 2.16
N ASP A 75 -4.85 4.63 2.28
CA ASP A 75 -5.15 5.60 1.23
C ASP A 75 -3.85 6.19 0.71
N ILE A 76 -3.68 6.19 -0.59
CA ILE A 76 -2.54 6.77 -1.30
C ILE A 76 -3.05 7.91 -2.16
N ASP A 77 -2.80 9.16 -1.76
CA ASP A 77 -3.29 10.35 -2.46
C ASP A 77 -2.70 10.53 -3.86
N THR A 78 -1.42 10.17 -4.03
CA THR A 78 -0.67 10.32 -5.28
C THR A 78 -0.33 8.96 -5.87
N GLY A 79 -1.34 8.33 -6.49
CA GLY A 79 -1.23 7.00 -7.08
C GLY A 79 -0.53 6.98 -8.45
N TYR A 80 -0.49 8.13 -9.14
CA TYR A 80 0.12 8.27 -10.46
C TYR A 80 1.18 9.37 -10.46
N ASP A 81 2.20 9.20 -11.29
CA ASP A 81 3.22 10.21 -11.57
C ASP A 81 2.76 11.24 -12.62
N GLU A 82 3.66 12.14 -13.00
CA GLU A 82 3.38 13.21 -13.97
C GLU A 82 3.08 12.67 -15.38
N ASP A 83 3.55 11.48 -15.70
CA ASP A 83 3.33 10.79 -16.99
C ASP A 83 2.03 9.94 -16.98
N GLY A 84 1.30 9.91 -15.87
CA GLY A 84 0.09 9.11 -15.68
C GLY A 84 0.35 7.62 -15.47
N LEU A 85 1.58 7.24 -15.15
CA LEU A 85 1.96 5.90 -14.76
C LEU A 85 1.78 5.72 -13.25
N MET A 86 1.56 4.49 -12.80
CA MET A 86 1.49 4.20 -11.36
C MET A 86 2.78 4.69 -10.69
N SER A 87 2.64 5.52 -9.65
CA SER A 87 3.78 6.04 -8.91
C SER A 87 4.56 4.91 -8.23
N GLN A 88 5.87 5.09 -8.06
CA GLN A 88 6.70 4.10 -7.39
C GLN A 88 6.24 3.82 -5.95
N LEU A 89 5.77 4.85 -5.26
CA LEU A 89 5.20 4.74 -3.92
C LEU A 89 3.96 3.83 -3.92
N ALA A 90 3.05 4.04 -4.87
CA ALA A 90 1.84 3.22 -4.98
C ALA A 90 2.18 1.77 -5.37
N ALA A 91 3.07 1.57 -6.34
CA ALA A 91 3.51 0.25 -6.77
C ALA A 91 4.17 -0.55 -5.64
N ASP A 92 4.98 0.12 -4.82
CA ASP A 92 5.65 -0.46 -3.67
C ASP A 92 4.63 -0.92 -2.60
N ILE A 93 3.72 -0.05 -2.19
CA ILE A 93 2.72 -0.40 -1.17
C ILE A 93 1.76 -1.48 -1.67
N ILE A 94 1.23 -1.35 -2.89
CA ILE A 94 0.31 -2.32 -3.49
C ILE A 94 0.99 -3.69 -3.62
N GLY A 95 2.27 -3.71 -4.04
CA GLY A 95 3.05 -4.93 -4.19
C GLY A 95 3.31 -5.66 -2.87
N HIS A 96 3.44 -4.95 -1.74
CA HIS A 96 3.55 -5.58 -0.42
C HIS A 96 2.20 -6.04 0.13
N CYS A 97 1.14 -5.27 -0.12
CA CYS A 97 -0.18 -5.58 0.42
C CYS A 97 -0.83 -6.79 -0.25
N GLU A 98 -0.70 -6.93 -1.58
CA GLU A 98 -1.32 -7.99 -2.39
C GLU A 98 -2.81 -8.24 -2.06
N SER A 99 -3.53 -7.15 -1.73
CA SER A 99 -4.90 -7.18 -1.24
C SER A 99 -5.81 -6.28 -2.08
N TYR A 100 -7.11 -6.34 -1.84
CA TYR A 100 -8.09 -5.53 -2.55
C TYR A 100 -7.62 -4.09 -2.73
N THR A 101 -7.50 -3.67 -3.97
CA THR A 101 -7.04 -2.34 -4.35
C THR A 101 -7.98 -1.74 -5.39
N GLU A 102 -8.55 -0.59 -5.08
CA GLU A 102 -9.40 0.18 -5.98
C GLU A 102 -8.83 1.58 -6.23
N LYS A 103 -9.23 2.20 -7.33
CA LYS A 103 -8.96 3.62 -7.55
C LYS A 103 -9.79 4.46 -6.59
N SER A 104 -9.19 5.48 -5.98
CA SER A 104 -9.91 6.43 -5.16
C SER A 104 -10.90 7.26 -6.00
N LYS A 105 -11.89 7.88 -5.35
CA LYS A 105 -12.89 8.73 -6.01
C LYS A 105 -12.28 9.81 -6.90
N SER A 106 -11.14 10.38 -6.52
CA SER A 106 -10.45 11.42 -7.30
C SER A 106 -9.86 10.89 -8.61
N GLY A 107 -9.74 9.57 -8.78
CA GLY A 107 -9.06 8.91 -9.88
C GLY A 107 -7.54 9.08 -9.85
N ARG A 108 -6.97 9.77 -8.86
CA ARG A 108 -5.53 10.05 -8.74
C ARG A 108 -4.82 9.21 -7.70
N GLY A 109 -5.56 8.58 -6.82
CA GLY A 109 -5.05 7.77 -5.72
C GLY A 109 -5.64 6.38 -5.67
N PHE A 110 -5.29 5.63 -4.65
CA PHE A 110 -5.72 4.25 -4.44
C PHE A 110 -6.15 4.01 -3.00
N HIS A 111 -7.21 3.22 -2.84
CA HIS A 111 -7.55 2.61 -1.56
C HIS A 111 -7.12 1.14 -1.57
N ILE A 112 -6.45 0.71 -0.52
CA ILE A 112 -6.09 -0.69 -0.30
C ILE A 112 -6.75 -1.13 1.00
N LEU A 113 -7.46 -2.25 1.00
CA LEU A 113 -8.06 -2.82 2.20
C LEU A 113 -7.48 -4.22 2.44
N LEU A 114 -7.03 -4.47 3.67
CA LEU A 114 -6.46 -5.75 4.07
C LEU A 114 -6.84 -6.07 5.52
N ARG A 115 -6.53 -7.29 5.97
CA ARG A 115 -6.77 -7.71 7.35
C ARG A 115 -5.48 -7.78 8.13
N GLY A 116 -5.57 -7.36 9.39
CA GLY A 116 -4.49 -7.43 10.35
C GLY A 116 -4.70 -6.43 11.49
N THR A 117 -3.64 -6.18 12.24
CA THR A 117 -3.65 -5.32 13.43
C THR A 117 -2.82 -4.08 13.16
N LEU A 118 -3.39 -2.91 13.48
CA LEU A 118 -2.69 -1.64 13.46
C LEU A 118 -2.54 -1.13 14.90
N PRO A 119 -1.34 -0.73 15.37
CA PRO A 119 -1.11 -0.35 16.78
C PRO A 119 -1.77 0.97 17.18
N PHE A 120 -2.28 1.75 16.24
CA PHE A 120 -2.96 3.02 16.44
C PHE A 120 -4.27 3.10 15.62
N LYS A 121 -5.13 4.09 15.90
CA LYS A 121 -6.43 4.22 15.20
C LYS A 121 -6.30 4.59 13.73
N GLY A 122 -5.36 5.47 13.42
CA GLY A 122 -5.07 5.92 12.07
C GLY A 122 -4.11 7.10 12.07
N LYS A 123 -3.40 7.26 10.96
CA LYS A 123 -2.45 8.34 10.72
C LYS A 123 -2.31 8.67 9.23
N ASN A 124 -1.85 9.88 8.97
CA ASN A 124 -1.40 10.35 7.66
C ASN A 124 0.04 10.84 7.75
N ASN A 125 0.69 10.97 6.61
CA ASN A 125 2.04 11.52 6.53
C ASN A 125 2.17 12.52 5.36
N LEU A 126 3.32 13.19 5.31
CA LEU A 126 3.62 14.17 4.26
C LEU A 126 3.86 13.55 2.87
N ALA A 127 4.05 12.24 2.79
CA ALA A 127 4.18 11.54 1.51
C ALA A 127 2.83 11.21 0.85
N GLY A 128 1.71 11.59 1.48
CA GLY A 128 0.36 11.31 0.97
C GLY A 128 -0.06 9.85 1.18
N VAL A 129 0.46 9.20 2.22
CA VAL A 129 0.01 7.88 2.68
C VAL A 129 -0.76 8.04 3.97
N GLU A 130 -1.99 7.53 3.97
CA GLU A 130 -2.83 7.44 5.17
C GLU A 130 -3.10 5.96 5.49
N ILE A 131 -3.18 5.61 6.77
CA ILE A 131 -3.53 4.25 7.22
C ILE A 131 -4.50 4.32 8.40
N TYR A 132 -5.56 3.49 8.39
CA TYR A 132 -6.64 3.56 9.36
C TYR A 132 -7.19 2.16 9.70
N LYS A 133 -7.56 1.96 10.97
CA LYS A 133 -8.40 0.85 11.42
C LYS A 133 -9.70 1.30 12.10
N ALA A 134 -9.82 2.59 12.45
CA ALA A 134 -10.98 3.14 13.13
C ALA A 134 -11.15 4.65 12.91
N ALA A 135 -12.34 5.16 13.23
CA ALA A 135 -12.70 6.58 13.22
C ALA A 135 -12.49 7.27 11.84
N ARG A 136 -12.56 6.52 10.78
CA ARG A 136 -12.45 6.96 9.38
C ARG A 136 -13.40 6.15 8.51
N TYR A 137 -13.78 6.69 7.36
CA TYR A 137 -14.42 5.93 6.30
C TYR A 137 -13.74 6.23 4.95
N PHE A 138 -13.79 5.27 4.04
CA PHE A 138 -13.40 5.46 2.65
C PHE A 138 -14.63 5.51 1.75
N ILE A 139 -14.64 6.41 0.79
CA ILE A 139 -15.63 6.41 -0.29
C ILE A 139 -15.25 5.28 -1.23
N MET A 140 -16.09 4.24 -1.28
CA MET A 140 -15.81 3.08 -2.11
C MET A 140 -16.25 3.33 -3.55
N THR A 141 -15.38 3.03 -4.48
CA THR A 141 -15.64 3.23 -5.92
C THR A 141 -16.01 1.93 -6.63
N GLY A 142 -15.53 0.79 -6.15
CA GLY A 142 -15.61 -0.48 -6.83
C GLY A 142 -14.81 -0.54 -8.15
N ASP A 143 -14.06 0.53 -8.49
CA ASP A 143 -13.13 0.55 -9.63
C ASP A 143 -11.84 -0.18 -9.26
N VAL A 144 -11.94 -1.52 -9.25
CA VAL A 144 -10.86 -2.42 -8.83
C VAL A 144 -9.71 -2.34 -9.82
N LEU A 145 -8.55 -1.97 -9.29
CA LEU A 145 -7.31 -1.92 -10.04
C LEU A 145 -6.60 -3.29 -10.03
N LEU A 146 -6.38 -3.83 -8.82
CA LEU A 146 -5.68 -5.09 -8.58
C LEU A 146 -6.31 -5.81 -7.39
N TYR A 147 -6.17 -7.15 -7.36
CA TYR A 147 -6.63 -8.00 -6.27
C TYR A 147 -8.10 -7.76 -5.89
N ARG A 148 -8.92 -8.78 -6.02
CA ARG A 148 -10.38 -8.65 -5.82
C ARG A 148 -10.86 -8.99 -4.42
N ASP A 149 -9.99 -9.58 -3.59
CA ASP A 149 -10.30 -9.99 -2.23
C ASP A 149 -9.41 -9.31 -1.21
N ILE A 150 -9.94 -9.11 -0.01
CA ILE A 150 -9.13 -8.71 1.15
C ILE A 150 -8.40 -9.94 1.71
N VAL A 151 -7.11 -9.81 1.91
CA VAL A 151 -6.25 -10.84 2.50
C VAL A 151 -5.79 -10.46 3.90
N GLU A 152 -5.43 -11.45 4.71
CA GLU A 152 -4.74 -11.23 5.97
C GLU A 152 -3.25 -11.12 5.68
N ASN A 153 -2.66 -9.95 5.96
CA ASN A 153 -1.26 -9.68 5.67
C ASN A 153 -0.68 -8.70 6.69
N GLN A 154 -0.29 -9.23 7.86
CA GLN A 154 0.29 -8.42 8.93
C GLN A 154 1.65 -7.83 8.52
N ASP A 155 2.46 -8.61 7.80
CA ASP A 155 3.79 -8.18 7.35
C ASP A 155 3.71 -6.91 6.47
N ALA A 156 2.68 -6.80 5.64
CA ALA A 156 2.45 -5.61 4.83
C ALA A 156 2.05 -4.39 5.68
N ILE A 157 1.21 -4.59 6.69
CA ILE A 157 0.83 -3.52 7.63
C ILE A 157 2.08 -3.03 8.37
N ASP A 158 2.87 -3.94 8.90
CA ASP A 158 4.10 -3.64 9.62
C ASP A 158 5.10 -2.90 8.73
N TYR A 159 5.25 -3.33 7.47
CA TYR A 159 6.07 -2.66 6.47
C TYR A 159 5.62 -1.20 6.26
N VAL A 160 4.32 -0.96 6.04
CA VAL A 160 3.78 0.39 5.82
C VAL A 160 3.97 1.26 7.06
N VAL A 161 3.71 0.71 8.25
CA VAL A 161 3.91 1.42 9.52
C VAL A 161 5.38 1.78 9.71
N GLU A 162 6.27 0.82 9.51
CA GLU A 162 7.71 1.02 9.70
C GLU A 162 8.31 2.06 8.74
N LYS A 163 7.89 2.00 7.49
CA LYS A 163 8.42 2.87 6.45
C LYS A 163 7.85 4.27 6.47
N PHE A 164 6.56 4.42 6.74
CA PHE A 164 5.86 5.69 6.59
C PHE A 164 5.48 6.35 7.92
N PHE A 165 5.48 5.60 9.03
CA PHE A 165 5.09 6.08 10.36
C PHE A 165 6.08 5.66 11.46
N PRO A 166 7.40 5.89 11.29
CA PRO A 166 8.43 5.36 12.19
C PRO A 166 8.31 5.83 13.65
N GLU A 167 7.67 6.97 13.91
CA GLU A 167 7.48 7.53 15.26
C GLU A 167 6.46 6.77 16.13
N GLN A 168 5.85 5.71 15.58
CA GLN A 168 4.79 4.94 16.24
C GLN A 168 5.27 3.63 16.87
N ARG A 169 6.57 3.39 16.92
CA ARG A 169 7.12 2.28 17.70
C ARG A 169 7.07 2.63 19.19
N ASP A 170 6.22 1.96 19.95
CA ASP A 170 6.33 1.95 21.40
C ASP A 170 7.70 1.35 21.80
N GLU A 171 8.50 2.10 22.56
CA GLU A 171 9.83 1.65 23.06
C GLU A 171 9.77 0.33 23.87
N LYS A 172 8.57 -0.17 24.18
CA LYS A 172 8.37 -1.39 24.97
C LYS A 172 8.36 -2.70 24.16
N GLU A 173 8.19 -2.66 22.84
CA GLU A 173 8.21 -3.87 22.01
C GLU A 173 9.56 -4.19 21.37
N THR A 174 10.59 -3.39 21.63
CA THR A 174 11.94 -3.60 21.09
C THR A 174 12.67 -4.81 21.64
N SER A 175 12.09 -5.60 22.54
CA SER A 175 12.78 -6.76 23.15
C SER A 175 12.38 -8.14 22.59
N VAL A 176 11.33 -8.27 21.78
CA VAL A 176 10.84 -9.59 21.32
C VAL A 176 10.98 -9.79 19.81
N TYR A 177 10.95 -8.73 19.02
CA TYR A 177 11.24 -8.78 17.58
C TYR A 177 12.61 -8.18 17.29
N GLY A 178 13.65 -8.84 17.77
CA GLY A 178 15.02 -8.56 17.35
C GLY A 178 15.12 -8.64 15.84
N SER A 179 15.26 -7.48 15.21
CA SER A 179 15.81 -7.28 13.86
C SER A 179 15.31 -8.23 12.75
N ARG A 180 14.02 -8.39 12.58
CA ARG A 180 13.48 -8.68 11.26
C ARG A 180 13.20 -7.37 10.55
N ILE A 181 14.26 -6.73 10.07
CA ILE A 181 14.13 -5.84 8.92
C ILE A 181 13.63 -6.75 7.81
N TYR A 182 12.35 -6.62 7.48
CA TYR A 182 11.84 -7.25 6.27
C TYR A 182 12.45 -6.50 5.09
N SER A 183 13.64 -6.90 4.73
CA SER A 183 14.14 -6.68 3.39
C SER A 183 13.41 -7.68 2.52
N PRO A 184 12.55 -7.23 1.61
CA PRO A 184 11.94 -8.16 0.68
C PRO A 184 13.08 -8.91 0.00
N VAL A 185 13.28 -10.17 0.38
CA VAL A 185 14.22 -11.11 -0.26
C VAL A 185 15.71 -10.80 -0.16
N TRP A 186 16.18 -9.91 0.74
CA TRP A 186 17.59 -9.52 0.86
C TRP A 186 18.32 -10.08 2.07
N GLU A 187 17.77 -11.05 2.80
CA GLU A 187 18.55 -11.76 3.83
C GLU A 187 19.62 -12.60 3.14
N LEU A 188 20.79 -12.01 2.99
CA LEU A 188 22.00 -12.79 2.74
C LEU A 188 22.27 -13.62 4.00
N PRO A 189 22.32 -14.95 3.92
CA PRO A 189 22.63 -15.77 5.08
C PRO A 189 23.99 -15.38 5.64
N LYS A 190 24.05 -15.03 6.93
CA LYS A 190 25.29 -14.67 7.64
C LYS A 190 26.29 -15.81 7.72
N ASN A 191 25.96 -17.00 7.26
CA ASN A 191 26.81 -18.18 7.24
C ASN A 191 26.82 -18.85 5.87
N ASN A 192 27.99 -19.14 5.39
CA ASN A 192 28.45 -19.66 4.11
C ASN A 192 27.83 -21.00 3.65
N ARG A 193 26.53 -21.25 3.82
CA ARG A 193 25.87 -22.47 3.38
C ARG A 193 24.71 -22.15 2.45
N ILE A 194 24.92 -22.51 1.17
CA ILE A 194 23.95 -22.42 0.05
C ILE A 194 23.41 -21.01 -0.14
N LYS A 195 24.08 -20.22 -0.94
CA LYS A 195 23.61 -18.91 -1.41
C LYS A 195 22.38 -19.10 -2.30
N LEU A 196 21.20 -19.13 -1.72
CA LEU A 196 19.98 -18.85 -2.47
C LEU A 196 20.10 -17.39 -2.91
N ARG A 197 20.18 -17.16 -4.23
CA ARG A 197 20.19 -15.80 -4.76
C ARG A 197 18.80 -15.19 -4.58
N PRO A 198 18.70 -13.89 -4.30
CA PRO A 198 17.43 -13.21 -4.18
C PRO A 198 16.56 -13.41 -5.43
N VAL A 199 15.27 -13.59 -5.25
CA VAL A 199 14.28 -13.57 -6.33
C VAL A 199 13.83 -12.13 -6.52
N TYR A 200 14.12 -11.55 -7.66
CA TYR A 200 13.70 -10.19 -8.00
C TYR A 200 12.38 -10.20 -8.76
N PRO A 201 11.39 -9.38 -8.36
CA PRO A 201 10.20 -9.20 -9.16
C PRO A 201 10.55 -8.62 -10.54
N ARG A 202 9.73 -8.90 -11.54
CA ARG A 202 9.93 -8.35 -12.89
C ARG A 202 9.84 -6.83 -12.87
N ILE A 203 10.85 -6.16 -13.41
CA ILE A 203 10.98 -4.70 -13.47
C ILE A 203 10.66 -4.25 -14.90
N PRO A 204 9.58 -3.50 -15.13
CA PRO A 204 9.18 -3.03 -16.45
C PRO A 204 10.18 -2.02 -17.03
N ALA A 205 10.19 -1.89 -18.35
CA ALA A 205 11.16 -1.10 -19.13
C ALA A 205 11.36 0.35 -18.61
N GLY A 206 10.30 1.07 -18.24
CA GLY A 206 10.37 2.45 -17.74
C GLY A 206 10.93 2.62 -16.33
N SER A 207 10.92 1.56 -15.50
CA SER A 207 11.27 1.63 -14.07
C SER A 207 12.65 1.08 -13.73
N ARG A 208 13.36 0.47 -14.71
CA ARG A 208 14.61 -0.28 -14.49
C ARG A 208 15.71 0.55 -13.81
N ASN A 209 15.98 1.75 -14.33
CA ASN A 209 17.04 2.60 -13.80
C ASN A 209 16.74 3.00 -12.34
N ILE A 210 15.49 3.41 -12.04
CA ILE A 210 15.06 3.83 -10.70
C ILE A 210 15.11 2.66 -9.71
N CYS A 211 14.57 1.50 -10.08
CA CYS A 211 14.59 0.32 -9.21
C CYS A 211 16.01 -0.14 -8.91
N LEU A 212 16.88 -0.21 -9.93
CA LEU A 212 18.27 -0.61 -9.73
C LEU A 212 19.08 0.44 -8.95
N THR A 213 18.76 1.74 -9.09
CA THR A 213 19.38 2.79 -8.28
C THR A 213 18.97 2.66 -6.82
N SER A 214 17.69 2.40 -6.56
CA SER A 214 17.18 2.16 -5.19
C SER A 214 17.85 0.93 -4.55
N LEU A 215 17.97 -0.17 -5.31
CA LEU A 215 18.71 -1.36 -4.88
C LEU A 215 20.17 -1.03 -4.51
N ALA A 216 20.86 -0.30 -5.38
CA ALA A 216 22.25 0.10 -5.13
C ALA A 216 22.37 0.95 -3.86
N GLY A 217 21.43 1.88 -3.62
CA GLY A 217 21.39 2.72 -2.43
C GLY A 217 21.21 1.91 -1.16
N MET A 218 20.31 0.97 -1.17
CA MET A 218 20.07 0.06 -0.05
C MET A 218 21.31 -0.77 0.27
N LEU A 219 21.92 -1.41 -0.74
CA LEU A 219 23.15 -2.21 -0.55
C LEU A 219 24.30 -1.36 -0.02
N HIS A 220 24.42 -0.11 -0.50
CA HIS A 220 25.42 0.83 0.01
C HIS A 220 25.21 1.16 1.50
N ASN A 221 23.97 1.43 1.91
CA ASN A 221 23.62 1.69 3.31
C ASN A 221 23.86 0.48 4.22
N LEU A 222 23.69 -0.74 3.68
CA LEU A 222 23.98 -2.00 4.38
C LEU A 222 25.48 -2.33 4.47
N GLY A 223 26.35 -1.48 3.90
CA GLY A 223 27.79 -1.66 4.02
C GLY A 223 28.44 -2.50 2.93
N TYR A 224 27.73 -2.82 1.87
CA TYR A 224 28.31 -3.55 0.73
C TYR A 224 29.40 -2.74 0.04
N SER A 225 30.44 -3.41 -0.40
CA SER A 225 31.48 -2.81 -1.23
C SER A 225 30.95 -2.46 -2.63
N LYS A 226 31.57 -1.52 -3.29
CA LYS A 226 31.22 -1.12 -4.65
C LYS A 226 31.17 -2.32 -5.61
N GLN A 227 32.11 -3.28 -5.48
CA GLN A 227 32.10 -4.47 -6.33
C GLN A 227 30.90 -5.35 -6.05
N GLN A 228 30.57 -5.58 -4.78
CA GLN A 228 29.39 -6.38 -4.41
C GLN A 228 28.09 -5.73 -4.89
N ILE A 229 27.98 -4.41 -4.79
CA ILE A 229 26.82 -3.65 -5.31
C ILE A 229 26.72 -3.85 -6.84
N TYR A 230 27.83 -3.70 -7.55
CA TYR A 230 27.82 -3.88 -9.01
C TYR A 230 27.44 -5.30 -9.43
N ASP A 231 27.98 -6.32 -8.76
CA ASP A 231 27.68 -7.72 -9.06
C ASP A 231 26.19 -8.04 -8.82
N GLU A 232 25.60 -7.48 -7.78
CA GLU A 232 24.18 -7.64 -7.48
C GLU A 232 23.28 -6.89 -8.47
N LEU A 233 23.68 -5.68 -8.89
CA LEU A 233 22.98 -4.96 -9.97
C LEU A 233 22.99 -5.73 -11.29
N VAL A 234 24.12 -6.35 -11.65
CA VAL A 234 24.21 -7.19 -12.87
C VAL A 234 23.25 -8.37 -12.76
N TYR A 235 23.21 -9.04 -11.61
CA TYR A 235 22.29 -10.15 -11.39
C TYR A 235 20.83 -9.73 -11.47
N ALA A 236 20.42 -8.72 -10.70
CA ALA A 236 19.06 -8.21 -10.70
C ALA A 236 18.61 -7.75 -12.10
N ASN A 237 19.48 -7.07 -12.81
CA ASN A 237 19.21 -6.64 -14.18
C ASN A 237 18.99 -7.82 -15.15
N THR A 238 19.74 -8.91 -14.96
CA THR A 238 19.63 -10.09 -15.82
C THR A 238 18.34 -10.87 -15.59
N VAL A 239 17.92 -11.01 -14.31
CA VAL A 239 16.80 -11.88 -13.95
C VAL A 239 15.46 -11.16 -13.90
N ALA A 240 15.47 -9.84 -13.67
CA ALA A 240 14.25 -9.05 -13.43
C ALA A 240 13.93 -8.02 -14.52
N CYS A 241 14.92 -7.50 -15.24
CA CYS A 241 14.70 -6.46 -16.24
C CYS A 241 14.48 -7.04 -17.64
N ASP A 242 13.43 -6.55 -18.32
CA ASP A 242 13.14 -6.95 -19.71
C ASP A 242 12.73 -5.70 -20.54
N PRO A 243 13.58 -5.32 -21.54
CA PRO A 243 14.95 -5.76 -21.78
C PRO A 243 15.92 -5.30 -20.68
N SER A 244 17.03 -6.01 -20.49
CA SER A 244 18.06 -5.63 -19.51
C SER A 244 18.74 -4.30 -19.88
N LEU A 245 19.17 -3.52 -18.86
CA LEU A 245 20.01 -2.32 -19.06
C LEU A 245 21.42 -2.68 -19.53
N GLY A 246 22.04 -1.75 -20.24
CA GLY A 246 23.41 -1.89 -20.68
C GLY A 246 24.43 -1.81 -19.53
N LYS A 247 25.59 -2.46 -19.71
CA LYS A 247 26.65 -2.46 -18.67
C LYS A 247 27.11 -1.07 -18.26
N ASN A 248 27.10 -0.10 -19.17
CA ASN A 248 27.49 1.29 -18.87
C ASN A 248 26.48 1.98 -17.97
N GLU A 249 25.19 1.71 -18.14
CA GLU A 249 24.14 2.24 -17.27
C GLU A 249 24.28 1.66 -15.85
N LEU A 250 24.49 0.34 -15.71
CA LEU A 250 24.72 -0.29 -14.41
C LEU A 250 25.95 0.29 -13.70
N ARG A 251 27.03 0.56 -14.42
CA ARG A 251 28.22 1.23 -13.87
C ARG A 251 27.89 2.64 -13.41
N THR A 252 27.11 3.37 -14.19
CA THR A 252 26.67 4.74 -13.83
C THR A 252 25.83 4.73 -12.55
N ILE A 253 24.86 3.81 -12.44
CA ILE A 253 24.05 3.63 -11.22
C ILE A 253 24.95 3.31 -10.04
N CYS A 254 25.82 2.31 -10.15
CA CYS A 254 26.73 1.93 -9.06
C CYS A 254 27.63 3.10 -8.62
N ASN A 255 28.20 3.83 -9.59
CA ASN A 255 29.07 4.98 -9.31
C ASN A 255 28.31 6.14 -8.66
N SER A 256 27.07 6.41 -9.05
CA SER A 256 26.26 7.51 -8.50
C SER A 256 26.02 7.33 -7.01
N VAL A 257 25.70 6.12 -6.61
CA VAL A 257 25.38 5.78 -5.23
C VAL A 257 26.64 5.72 -4.35
N THR A 258 27.72 5.15 -4.86
CA THR A 258 28.96 4.96 -4.08
C THR A 258 29.85 6.21 -3.96
N ARG A 259 29.46 7.35 -4.54
CA ARG A 259 30.13 8.66 -4.36
C ARG A 259 29.94 9.28 -3.01
N TYR A 260 28.85 8.97 -2.33
CA TYR A 260 28.54 9.52 -1.02
C TYR A 260 29.33 8.77 0.05
N LYS A 261 30.10 9.54 0.85
CA LYS A 261 30.74 8.98 2.05
C LYS A 261 29.65 8.56 3.03
N ARG A 262 29.84 7.42 3.65
CA ARG A 262 29.00 6.94 4.75
C ARG A 262 29.13 7.83 5.95
#